data_bc7aa93d44249167a8fcdb79c41ce3e6
#
_entry.id   bc7aa93d44249167a8fcdb79c41ce3e6
#
_cell.length_a   1.000
_cell.length_b   1.000
_cell.length_c   1.000
_cell.angle_alpha   90.00
_cell.angle_beta   90.00
_cell.angle_gamma   90.00
#
_symmetry.space_group_name_H-M   'P 1'
#
loop_
_entity.id
_entity.type
_entity.pdbx_description
1 polymer ?
#
loop_
_entity_poly.entity_id
_entity_poly.type
_entity_poly.pdbx_seq_one_letter_code
_entity_poly.pdbx_strand_id
1 'polypeptide(L)'
;MNYAEESLKKHAEWKGKIEIVTRCPVKTKDDLSLAYTPGVAQPCLEIQKDINKSYELTRRWNTCLVVTDGTAVLGLGDIGPEAGMPVMEGKCVLFKAFGDVDAFPICIKSKDVDEIVNTVYMISGSCGGVNLEDIAAPRCFEIEEKLKAKCDIPIFHDDQHGTAIITLAGLMNALKVVGKTKDEIKVVVNGAGAAATAITKLLVNYGIKNIVMCDRAGAIYNGRTDHMNPYKQEMAEKTNPNKETGKLADVLVGADVFIGVSAPKMVTTEMVRTMNKDAIVFACANPTPEIFPDEAKAGGARVVSTGRSDYPNQINNVLAFPAIFRGAFDVRASEINEEMKIAAANALASLISDEELNEDYIIPAPFDPRVKDAVSKAVAQAARDTGVARI
;
A
#
# COMPACT_ATOMS: atom_id res chain seq x y z
N MET A 1 -13.99 -8.48 23.76
CA MET A 1 -14.22 -7.01 23.72
C MET A 1 -14.99 -6.71 22.44
N ASN A 2 -16.08 -5.94 22.50
CA ASN A 2 -16.74 -5.47 21.27
C ASN A 2 -16.01 -4.22 20.76
N TYR A 3 -15.06 -4.44 19.85
CA TYR A 3 -14.22 -3.35 19.31
C TYR A 3 -15.01 -2.25 18.62
N ALA A 4 -16.17 -2.55 18.02
CA ALA A 4 -16.98 -1.53 17.32
C ALA A 4 -17.59 -0.52 18.31
N GLU A 5 -18.21 -1.00 19.39
CA GLU A 5 -18.78 -0.13 20.42
C GLU A 5 -17.71 0.64 21.20
N GLU A 6 -16.62 -0.03 21.55
CA GLU A 6 -15.53 0.62 22.28
C GLU A 6 -14.82 1.67 21.41
N SER A 7 -14.61 1.40 20.13
CA SER A 7 -14.05 2.36 19.17
C SER A 7 -14.93 3.62 19.08
N LEU A 8 -16.26 3.46 18.98
CA LEU A 8 -17.17 4.62 18.93
C LEU A 8 -17.06 5.51 20.18
N LYS A 9 -17.01 4.89 21.37
CA LYS A 9 -16.79 5.61 22.64
C LYS A 9 -15.46 6.35 22.65
N LYS A 10 -14.38 5.67 22.25
CA LYS A 10 -13.04 6.27 22.20
C LYS A 10 -12.93 7.42 21.22
N HIS A 11 -13.54 7.32 20.04
CA HIS A 11 -13.57 8.44 19.09
C HIS A 11 -14.31 9.67 19.66
N ALA A 12 -15.39 9.46 20.41
CA ALA A 12 -16.10 10.54 21.08
C ALA A 12 -15.26 11.18 22.22
N GLU A 13 -14.50 10.36 22.97
CA GLU A 13 -13.58 10.84 24.01
C GLU A 13 -12.41 11.62 23.42
N TRP A 14 -11.76 11.08 22.39
CA TRP A 14 -10.59 11.71 21.75
C TRP A 14 -10.94 12.98 20.98
N LYS A 15 -12.15 13.10 20.44
CA LYS A 15 -12.57 14.21 19.56
C LYS A 15 -11.66 14.41 18.36
N GLY A 16 -11.18 13.32 17.78
CA GLY A 16 -10.16 13.24 16.75
C GLY A 16 -8.90 12.53 17.26
N LYS A 17 -8.10 11.97 16.34
CA LYS A 17 -6.92 11.17 16.68
C LYS A 17 -5.61 11.94 16.55
N ILE A 18 -5.65 13.11 15.95
CA ILE A 18 -4.46 13.93 15.66
C ILE A 18 -4.65 15.34 16.23
N GLU A 19 -3.53 15.95 16.61
CA GLU A 19 -3.45 17.35 16.99
C GLU A 19 -2.18 17.98 16.41
N ILE A 20 -2.15 19.31 16.32
CA ILE A 20 -0.97 20.07 15.88
C ILE A 20 -0.30 20.66 17.10
N VAL A 21 0.98 20.34 17.28
CA VAL A 21 1.82 20.87 18.35
C VAL A 21 2.94 21.74 17.79
N THR A 22 3.27 22.82 18.50
CA THR A 22 4.36 23.72 18.10
C THR A 22 5.72 23.09 18.37
N ARG A 23 6.68 23.28 17.47
CA ARG A 23 8.09 22.83 17.65
C ARG A 23 8.99 23.94 18.20
N CYS A 24 8.61 25.20 18.01
CA CYS A 24 9.34 26.34 18.55
C CYS A 24 8.68 26.83 19.84
N PRO A 25 9.47 27.38 20.78
CA PRO A 25 8.90 28.06 21.96
C PRO A 25 8.21 29.36 21.55
N VAL A 26 7.14 29.72 22.26
CA VAL A 26 6.49 31.03 22.18
C VAL A 26 6.16 31.47 23.60
N LYS A 27 7.20 31.79 24.39
CA LYS A 27 7.07 32.14 25.82
C LYS A 27 7.52 33.58 26.12
N THR A 28 8.34 34.13 25.24
CA THR A 28 8.93 35.46 25.40
C THR A 28 8.64 36.32 24.18
N LYS A 29 8.87 37.63 24.30
CA LYS A 29 8.78 38.59 23.19
C LYS A 29 9.80 38.24 22.10
N ASP A 30 10.98 37.78 22.49
CA ASP A 30 12.05 37.41 21.55
C ASP A 30 11.66 36.10 20.80
N ASP A 31 11.11 35.12 21.48
CA ASP A 31 10.57 33.89 20.82
C ASP A 31 9.54 34.26 19.75
N LEU A 32 8.60 35.16 20.08
CA LEU A 32 7.58 35.61 19.14
C LEU A 32 8.22 36.35 17.94
N SER A 33 9.21 37.17 18.18
CA SER A 33 9.89 37.93 17.15
C SER A 33 10.71 37.03 16.21
N LEU A 34 11.25 35.94 16.71
CA LEU A 34 11.94 34.91 15.91
C LEU A 34 10.96 34.00 15.15
N ALA A 35 9.89 33.57 15.81
CA ALA A 35 8.93 32.62 15.23
C ALA A 35 7.99 33.29 14.21
N TYR A 36 7.73 34.60 14.35
CA TYR A 36 6.81 35.33 13.49
C TYR A 36 7.41 36.70 13.09
N THR A 37 6.78 37.82 13.42
CA THR A 37 7.20 39.15 12.97
C THR A 37 8.16 39.80 13.98
N PRO A 38 9.33 40.32 13.56
CA PRO A 38 9.80 40.55 12.17
C PRO A 38 10.69 39.42 11.59
N GLY A 39 11.17 38.49 12.40
CA GLY A 39 12.22 37.51 12.04
C GLY A 39 11.84 36.58 10.88
N VAL A 40 10.57 36.20 10.77
CA VAL A 40 10.08 35.28 9.73
C VAL A 40 10.27 35.77 8.29
N ALA A 41 10.48 37.08 8.09
CA ALA A 41 10.74 37.61 6.75
C ALA A 41 12.02 37.06 6.12
N GLN A 42 13.06 36.78 6.93
CA GLN A 42 14.32 36.27 6.39
C GLN A 42 14.20 34.83 5.81
N PRO A 43 13.64 33.83 6.50
CA PRO A 43 13.36 32.55 5.89
C PRO A 43 12.50 32.64 4.62
N CYS A 44 11.50 33.52 4.57
CA CYS A 44 10.70 33.73 3.37
C CYS A 44 11.52 34.18 2.18
N LEU A 45 12.42 35.16 2.39
CA LEU A 45 13.33 35.68 1.35
C LEU A 45 14.33 34.62 0.87
N GLU A 46 14.82 33.75 1.78
CA GLU A 46 15.69 32.64 1.41
C GLU A 46 14.97 31.61 0.55
N ILE A 47 13.73 31.26 0.89
CA ILE A 47 12.91 30.32 0.11
C ILE A 47 12.52 30.95 -1.24
N GLN A 48 12.25 32.27 -1.29
CA GLN A 48 11.97 32.96 -2.54
C GLN A 48 13.14 32.89 -3.52
N LYS A 49 14.38 32.97 -3.02
CA LYS A 49 15.61 32.86 -3.84
C LYS A 49 15.85 31.41 -4.32
N ASP A 50 15.57 30.42 -3.45
CA ASP A 50 15.72 29.01 -3.74
C ASP A 50 14.61 28.23 -3.06
N ILE A 51 13.64 27.75 -3.86
CA ILE A 51 12.48 27.01 -3.39
C ILE A 51 12.87 25.72 -2.64
N ASN A 52 14.04 25.14 -2.89
CA ASN A 52 14.51 23.94 -2.20
C ASN A 52 14.72 24.19 -0.70
N LYS A 53 15.03 25.40 -0.30
CA LYS A 53 15.15 25.78 1.11
C LYS A 53 13.83 25.64 1.89
N SER A 54 12.69 25.51 1.20
CA SER A 54 11.42 25.18 1.86
C SER A 54 11.48 23.83 2.59
N TYR A 55 12.27 22.88 2.11
CA TYR A 55 12.49 21.60 2.77
C TYR A 55 13.44 21.68 3.98
N GLU A 56 14.24 22.73 4.09
CA GLU A 56 15.15 22.97 5.21
C GLU A 56 14.52 23.87 6.28
N LEU A 57 13.80 24.91 5.85
CA LEU A 57 13.32 26.00 6.70
C LEU A 57 11.85 25.85 7.12
N THR A 58 11.13 24.85 6.58
CA THR A 58 9.74 24.55 6.97
C THR A 58 9.53 23.06 7.25
N ARG A 59 8.35 22.69 7.75
CA ARG A 59 8.00 21.30 8.00
C ARG A 59 7.64 20.53 6.70
N ARG A 60 7.72 21.16 5.55
CA ARG A 60 7.46 20.55 4.23
C ARG A 60 8.20 19.21 4.05
N TRP A 61 9.46 19.14 4.47
CA TRP A 61 10.31 17.95 4.34
C TRP A 61 9.74 16.67 4.99
N ASN A 62 8.89 16.82 6.01
CA ASN A 62 8.35 15.68 6.77
C ASN A 62 6.82 15.56 6.70
N THR A 63 6.16 16.40 5.90
CA THR A 63 4.70 16.42 5.82
C THR A 63 4.20 15.58 4.66
N CYS A 64 3.26 14.66 4.95
CA CYS A 64 2.52 13.87 3.96
C CYS A 64 1.04 14.24 4.00
N LEU A 65 0.42 14.46 2.84
CA LEU A 65 -1.04 14.58 2.75
C LEU A 65 -1.66 13.20 2.51
N VAL A 66 -2.66 12.83 3.33
CA VAL A 66 -3.46 11.62 3.15
C VAL A 66 -4.76 12.03 2.49
N VAL A 67 -4.89 11.72 1.20
CA VAL A 67 -5.96 12.24 0.34
C VAL A 67 -6.96 11.14 0.00
N THR A 68 -8.24 11.43 0.19
CA THR A 68 -9.36 10.54 -0.16
C THR A 68 -10.55 11.30 -0.76
N ASP A 69 -11.36 10.59 -1.55
CA ASP A 69 -12.72 11.00 -1.91
C ASP A 69 -13.80 10.16 -1.19
N GLY A 70 -13.36 9.18 -0.38
CA GLY A 70 -14.23 8.33 0.43
C GLY A 70 -15.05 7.31 -0.36
N THR A 71 -14.61 6.91 -1.56
CA THR A 71 -15.38 6.03 -2.46
C THR A 71 -15.07 4.55 -2.33
N ALA A 72 -14.02 4.15 -1.55
CA ALA A 72 -13.62 2.75 -1.38
C ALA A 72 -13.20 2.42 0.05
N VAL A 73 -13.93 2.91 1.06
CA VAL A 73 -13.53 2.85 2.47
C VAL A 73 -13.75 1.45 3.07
N LEU A 74 -12.68 0.77 3.45
CA LEU A 74 -12.63 -0.43 4.32
C LEU A 74 -13.74 -1.49 4.12
N GLY A 75 -14.18 -1.76 2.90
CA GLY A 75 -15.30 -2.67 2.65
C GLY A 75 -16.69 -2.06 2.91
N LEU A 76 -16.77 -0.82 3.38
CA LEU A 76 -18.01 -0.05 3.46
C LEU A 76 -18.40 0.55 2.09
N GLY A 77 -17.41 0.66 1.19
CA GLY A 77 -17.59 1.21 -0.14
C GLY A 77 -17.64 2.73 -0.16
N ASP A 78 -18.55 3.29 -0.94
CA ASP A 78 -18.71 4.73 -1.15
C ASP A 78 -19.55 5.34 -0.03
N ILE A 79 -18.87 5.83 1.01
CA ILE A 79 -19.50 6.49 2.15
C ILE A 79 -19.27 8.00 2.20
N GLY A 80 -18.51 8.53 1.24
CA GLY A 80 -18.17 9.94 1.12
C GLY A 80 -17.00 10.39 1.99
N PRO A 81 -16.47 11.59 1.69
CA PRO A 81 -15.21 12.07 2.27
C PRO A 81 -15.29 12.34 3.78
N GLU A 82 -16.39 12.93 4.27
CA GLU A 82 -16.52 13.22 5.71
C GLU A 82 -16.64 11.93 6.55
N ALA A 83 -17.38 10.94 6.06
CA ALA A 83 -17.52 9.66 6.75
C ALA A 83 -16.22 8.83 6.68
N GLY A 84 -15.35 9.08 5.70
CA GLY A 84 -14.00 8.50 5.60
C GLY A 84 -12.99 9.13 6.56
N MET A 85 -13.23 10.32 7.11
CA MET A 85 -12.28 11.06 7.96
C MET A 85 -11.70 10.25 9.12
N PRO A 86 -12.47 9.43 9.87
CA PRO A 86 -11.91 8.62 10.95
C PRO A 86 -10.83 7.62 10.47
N VAL A 87 -10.96 7.08 9.25
CA VAL A 87 -9.96 6.20 8.67
C VAL A 87 -8.71 6.99 8.27
N MET A 88 -8.88 8.16 7.66
CA MET A 88 -7.78 9.04 7.25
C MET A 88 -6.97 9.55 8.45
N GLU A 89 -7.63 9.94 9.55
CA GLU A 89 -6.91 10.23 10.80
C GLU A 89 -6.17 9.01 11.33
N GLY A 90 -6.76 7.83 11.26
CA GLY A 90 -6.10 6.58 11.62
C GLY A 90 -4.83 6.36 10.79
N LYS A 91 -4.90 6.57 9.48
CA LYS A 91 -3.73 6.50 8.59
C LYS A 91 -2.65 7.51 9.02
N CYS A 92 -3.01 8.73 9.37
CA CYS A 92 -2.08 9.75 9.86
C CYS A 92 -1.38 9.32 11.18
N VAL A 93 -2.13 8.69 12.10
CA VAL A 93 -1.54 8.12 13.33
C VAL A 93 -0.49 7.06 13.00
N LEU A 94 -0.78 6.17 12.04
CA LEU A 94 0.17 5.12 11.63
C LEU A 94 1.42 5.72 10.97
N PHE A 95 1.28 6.73 10.12
CA PHE A 95 2.40 7.48 9.55
C PHE A 95 3.33 8.02 10.65
N LYS A 96 2.75 8.62 11.69
CA LYS A 96 3.54 9.18 12.79
C LYS A 96 4.18 8.10 13.65
N ALA A 97 3.40 7.10 14.05
CA ALA A 97 3.85 6.06 14.98
C ALA A 97 4.96 5.17 14.39
N PHE A 98 4.83 4.78 13.12
CA PHE A 98 5.72 3.81 12.47
C PHE A 98 6.74 4.42 11.49
N GLY A 99 6.54 5.67 11.05
CA GLY A 99 7.44 6.34 10.10
C GLY A 99 8.06 7.64 10.61
N ASP A 100 7.57 8.17 11.73
CA ASP A 100 7.84 9.54 12.18
C ASP A 100 7.57 10.58 11.09
N VAL A 101 6.54 10.35 10.28
CA VAL A 101 6.05 11.25 9.23
C VAL A 101 4.85 12.02 9.77
N ASP A 102 4.84 13.33 9.62
CA ASP A 102 3.73 14.19 10.00
C ASP A 102 2.68 14.15 8.88
N ALA A 103 1.61 13.41 9.07
CA ALA A 103 0.57 13.27 8.06
C ALA A 103 -0.67 14.08 8.40
N PHE A 104 -1.34 14.59 7.36
CA PHE A 104 -2.56 15.39 7.50
C PHE A 104 -3.64 14.90 6.53
N PRO A 105 -4.90 14.67 7.00
CA PRO A 105 -5.97 14.15 6.16
C PRO A 105 -6.60 15.25 5.30
N ILE A 106 -6.82 14.95 4.02
CA ILE A 106 -7.52 15.80 3.04
C ILE A 106 -8.65 15.00 2.41
N CYS A 107 -9.88 15.31 2.82
CA CYS A 107 -11.09 14.65 2.32
C CYS A 107 -11.76 15.53 1.27
N ILE A 108 -11.74 15.12 0.00
CA ILE A 108 -12.18 15.94 -1.15
C ILE A 108 -13.61 15.61 -1.53
N LYS A 109 -14.48 16.63 -1.61
CA LYS A 109 -15.89 16.50 -2.01
C LYS A 109 -16.06 16.49 -3.52
N SER A 110 -15.31 15.64 -4.20
CA SER A 110 -15.48 15.44 -5.63
C SER A 110 -15.13 14.00 -6.02
N LYS A 111 -15.79 13.51 -7.07
CA LYS A 111 -15.45 12.25 -7.75
C LYS A 111 -14.89 12.51 -9.15
N ASP A 112 -14.76 13.76 -9.54
CA ASP A 112 -14.13 14.14 -10.81
C ASP A 112 -12.61 14.04 -10.69
N VAL A 113 -11.98 13.34 -11.62
CA VAL A 113 -10.55 13.08 -11.64
C VAL A 113 -9.76 14.38 -11.73
N ASP A 114 -10.14 15.30 -12.60
CA ASP A 114 -9.40 16.52 -12.84
C ASP A 114 -9.56 17.51 -11.69
N GLU A 115 -10.72 17.56 -11.04
CA GLU A 115 -10.93 18.35 -9.82
C GLU A 115 -10.06 17.84 -8.67
N ILE A 116 -9.98 16.53 -8.45
CA ILE A 116 -9.12 15.92 -7.43
C ILE A 116 -7.65 16.22 -7.74
N VAL A 117 -7.21 15.96 -8.97
CA VAL A 117 -5.82 16.19 -9.40
C VAL A 117 -5.43 17.66 -9.25
N ASN A 118 -6.29 18.59 -9.69
CA ASN A 118 -6.01 20.03 -9.57
C ASN A 118 -5.97 20.50 -8.12
N THR A 119 -6.89 20.00 -7.27
CA THR A 119 -6.91 20.31 -5.84
C THR A 119 -5.61 19.88 -5.16
N VAL A 120 -5.20 18.62 -5.35
CA VAL A 120 -3.98 18.08 -4.77
C VAL A 120 -2.74 18.83 -5.28
N TYR A 121 -2.66 19.08 -6.59
CA TYR A 121 -1.56 19.85 -7.17
C TYR A 121 -1.44 21.26 -6.56
N MET A 122 -2.54 21.99 -6.42
CA MET A 122 -2.52 23.35 -5.87
C MET A 122 -2.04 23.43 -4.42
N ILE A 123 -2.26 22.38 -3.61
CA ILE A 123 -1.82 22.33 -2.21
C ILE A 123 -0.49 21.59 -2.01
N SER A 124 0.07 20.98 -3.05
CA SER A 124 1.29 20.15 -2.97
C SER A 124 2.55 20.93 -2.54
N GLY A 125 2.53 22.26 -2.68
CA GLY A 125 3.60 23.12 -2.16
C GLY A 125 3.76 23.09 -0.64
N SER A 126 2.78 22.57 0.10
CA SER A 126 2.79 22.49 1.56
C SER A 126 3.33 21.18 2.12
N CYS A 127 3.65 20.20 1.27
CA CYS A 127 4.06 18.87 1.71
C CYS A 127 5.26 18.31 0.93
N GLY A 128 5.85 17.27 1.47
CA GLY A 128 6.93 16.49 0.85
C GLY A 128 6.45 15.28 0.06
N GLY A 129 5.19 14.89 0.20
CA GLY A 129 4.59 13.76 -0.53
C GLY A 129 3.09 13.62 -0.27
N VAL A 130 2.45 12.78 -1.07
CA VAL A 130 1.00 12.53 -1.04
C VAL A 130 0.73 11.03 -1.00
N ASN A 131 -0.03 10.61 -0.03
CA ASN A 131 -0.65 9.27 0.03
C ASN A 131 -2.11 9.35 -0.40
N LEU A 132 -2.45 8.69 -1.50
CA LEU A 132 -3.84 8.48 -1.91
C LEU A 132 -4.41 7.28 -1.16
N GLU A 133 -5.63 7.39 -0.67
CA GLU A 133 -6.26 6.39 0.18
C GLU A 133 -7.74 6.23 -0.13
N ASP A 134 -8.26 5.00 -0.15
CA ASP A 134 -9.68 4.70 -0.25
C ASP A 134 -10.39 5.35 -1.46
N ILE A 135 -9.70 5.45 -2.60
CA ILE A 135 -10.24 5.94 -3.88
C ILE A 135 -10.54 4.76 -4.79
N ALA A 136 -11.77 4.66 -5.25
CA ALA A 136 -12.24 3.52 -6.05
C ALA A 136 -11.59 3.42 -7.43
N ALA A 137 -11.23 2.18 -7.82
CA ALA A 137 -10.83 1.89 -9.19
C ALA A 137 -12.04 2.01 -10.15
N PRO A 138 -11.85 2.43 -11.41
CA PRO A 138 -10.55 2.67 -12.06
C PRO A 138 -9.99 4.09 -11.87
N ARG A 139 -10.75 5.02 -11.24
CA ARG A 139 -10.35 6.43 -11.09
C ARG A 139 -9.03 6.62 -10.33
N CYS A 140 -8.78 5.79 -9.33
CA CYS A 140 -7.55 5.85 -8.55
C CYS A 140 -6.28 5.72 -9.41
N PHE A 141 -6.31 4.93 -10.48
CA PHE A 141 -5.18 4.78 -11.40
C PHE A 141 -4.91 6.08 -12.15
N GLU A 142 -5.96 6.66 -12.75
CA GLU A 142 -5.85 7.90 -13.52
C GLU A 142 -5.44 9.08 -12.64
N ILE A 143 -5.97 9.18 -11.42
CA ILE A 143 -5.60 10.22 -10.45
C ILE A 143 -4.11 10.11 -10.10
N GLU A 144 -3.62 8.91 -9.78
CA GLU A 144 -2.23 8.68 -9.45
C GLU A 144 -1.31 9.03 -10.62
N GLU A 145 -1.61 8.55 -11.83
CA GLU A 145 -0.83 8.81 -13.05
C GLU A 145 -0.74 10.32 -13.36
N LYS A 146 -1.88 11.02 -13.33
CA LYS A 146 -1.91 12.47 -13.56
C LYS A 146 -1.16 13.25 -12.49
N LEU A 147 -1.24 12.85 -11.22
CA LEU A 147 -0.52 13.51 -10.14
C LEU A 147 0.98 13.26 -10.25
N LYS A 148 1.43 12.05 -10.56
CA LYS A 148 2.85 11.74 -10.81
C LYS A 148 3.42 12.56 -11.96
N ALA A 149 2.64 12.76 -13.02
CA ALA A 149 3.06 13.58 -14.16
C ALA A 149 3.12 15.10 -13.85
N LYS A 150 2.34 15.55 -12.86
CA LYS A 150 2.16 16.98 -12.57
C LYS A 150 2.97 17.48 -11.36
N CYS A 151 3.21 16.60 -10.38
CA CYS A 151 3.92 16.91 -9.15
C CYS A 151 5.37 16.41 -9.20
N ASP A 152 6.27 17.10 -8.55
CA ASP A 152 7.67 16.73 -8.42
C ASP A 152 8.01 16.16 -7.02
N ILE A 153 7.00 15.62 -6.36
CA ILE A 153 7.07 14.96 -5.04
C ILE A 153 6.46 13.56 -5.13
N PRO A 154 6.83 12.63 -4.23
CA PRO A 154 6.26 11.29 -4.20
C PRO A 154 4.73 11.29 -4.11
N ILE A 155 4.10 10.61 -5.07
CA ILE A 155 2.68 10.28 -5.07
C ILE A 155 2.57 8.75 -4.95
N PHE A 156 1.82 8.27 -3.97
CA PHE A 156 1.70 6.85 -3.67
C PHE A 156 0.27 6.51 -3.28
N HIS A 157 -0.28 5.45 -3.83
CA HIS A 157 -1.61 4.95 -3.47
C HIS A 157 -1.45 3.69 -2.64
N ASP A 158 -1.73 3.77 -1.34
CA ASP A 158 -1.42 2.67 -0.41
C ASP A 158 -2.23 1.40 -0.68
N ASP A 159 -3.53 1.51 -1.01
CA ASP A 159 -4.37 0.34 -1.35
C ASP A 159 -3.84 -0.44 -2.56
N GLN A 160 -3.12 0.22 -3.45
CA GLN A 160 -2.44 -0.42 -4.56
C GLN A 160 -1.08 -0.96 -4.12
N HIS A 161 -0.18 -0.06 -3.80
CA HIS A 161 1.25 -0.34 -3.70
C HIS A 161 1.64 -0.90 -2.34
N GLY A 162 1.03 -0.44 -1.24
CA GLY A 162 1.28 -1.00 0.10
C GLY A 162 0.90 -2.47 0.15
N THR A 163 -0.30 -2.80 -0.32
CA THR A 163 -0.78 -4.18 -0.40
C THR A 163 0.12 -5.04 -1.31
N ALA A 164 0.57 -4.52 -2.45
CA ALA A 164 1.46 -5.24 -3.35
C ALA A 164 2.82 -5.55 -2.71
N ILE A 165 3.42 -4.59 -2.02
CA ILE A 165 4.72 -4.74 -1.37
C ILE A 165 4.68 -5.80 -0.27
N ILE A 166 3.66 -5.75 0.60
CA ILE A 166 3.49 -6.73 1.68
C ILE A 166 3.22 -8.12 1.12
N THR A 167 2.39 -8.23 0.10
CA THR A 167 2.10 -9.49 -0.58
C THR A 167 3.38 -10.09 -1.19
N LEU A 168 4.20 -9.28 -1.85
CA LEU A 168 5.47 -9.74 -2.41
C LEU A 168 6.45 -10.18 -1.31
N ALA A 169 6.58 -9.40 -0.22
CA ALA A 169 7.44 -9.76 0.91
C ALA A 169 7.05 -11.10 1.53
N GLY A 170 5.76 -11.29 1.81
CA GLY A 170 5.22 -12.56 2.31
C GLY A 170 5.44 -13.71 1.33
N LEU A 171 5.24 -13.48 0.04
CA LEU A 171 5.44 -14.50 -1.00
C LEU A 171 6.90 -14.93 -1.12
N MET A 172 7.87 -14.02 -1.03
CA MET A 172 9.30 -14.35 -1.05
C MET A 172 9.64 -15.36 0.05
N ASN A 173 9.17 -15.12 1.26
CA ASN A 173 9.42 -16.01 2.40
C ASN A 173 8.57 -17.30 2.33
N ALA A 174 7.31 -17.22 1.89
CA ALA A 174 6.47 -18.40 1.69
C ALA A 174 7.09 -19.38 0.67
N LEU A 175 7.70 -18.85 -0.40
CA LEU A 175 8.40 -19.66 -1.41
C LEU A 175 9.60 -20.41 -0.79
N LYS A 176 10.37 -19.78 0.09
CA LYS A 176 11.45 -20.45 0.83
C LYS A 176 10.91 -21.58 1.71
N VAL A 177 9.81 -21.33 2.45
CA VAL A 177 9.19 -22.34 3.33
C VAL A 177 8.75 -23.58 2.56
N VAL A 178 8.21 -23.42 1.35
CA VAL A 178 7.74 -24.53 0.52
C VAL A 178 8.79 -25.07 -0.43
N GLY A 179 9.98 -24.47 -0.48
CA GLY A 179 11.09 -24.90 -1.32
C GLY A 179 10.82 -24.74 -2.82
N LYS A 180 10.02 -23.74 -3.23
CA LYS A 180 9.71 -23.44 -4.62
C LYS A 180 10.40 -22.15 -5.07
N THR A 181 10.68 -22.03 -6.36
CA THR A 181 11.30 -20.85 -6.96
C THR A 181 10.29 -20.02 -7.75
N LYS A 182 10.53 -18.71 -7.88
CA LYS A 182 9.66 -17.80 -8.62
C LYS A 182 9.50 -18.13 -10.11
N ASP A 183 10.46 -18.85 -10.68
CA ASP A 183 10.48 -19.19 -12.10
C ASP A 183 9.62 -20.42 -12.44
N GLU A 184 9.27 -21.23 -11.43
CA GLU A 184 8.58 -22.51 -11.60
C GLU A 184 7.09 -22.45 -11.19
N ILE A 185 6.69 -21.43 -10.43
CA ILE A 185 5.35 -21.33 -9.86
C ILE A 185 4.31 -20.79 -10.83
N LYS A 186 3.10 -21.29 -10.67
CA LYS A 186 1.88 -20.70 -11.22
C LYS A 186 1.16 -19.93 -10.12
N VAL A 187 0.94 -18.64 -10.36
CA VAL A 187 0.24 -17.73 -9.44
C VAL A 187 -1.13 -17.39 -10.00
N VAL A 188 -2.17 -17.54 -9.20
CA VAL A 188 -3.54 -17.12 -9.52
C VAL A 188 -3.90 -15.92 -8.64
N VAL A 189 -4.21 -14.78 -9.26
CA VAL A 189 -4.66 -13.56 -8.57
C VAL A 189 -6.16 -13.38 -8.80
N ASN A 190 -6.96 -13.49 -7.76
CA ASN A 190 -8.40 -13.30 -7.83
C ASN A 190 -8.81 -11.89 -7.42
N GLY A 191 -9.24 -11.13 -8.39
CA GLY A 191 -9.55 -9.70 -8.33
C GLY A 191 -9.05 -8.99 -9.58
N ALA A 192 -9.65 -7.85 -9.91
CA ALA A 192 -9.21 -6.97 -11.00
C ALA A 192 -9.41 -5.49 -10.62
N GLY A 193 -9.38 -5.21 -9.33
CA GLY A 193 -9.40 -3.86 -8.75
C GLY A 193 -7.99 -3.32 -8.52
N ALA A 194 -7.90 -2.24 -7.72
CA ALA A 194 -6.67 -1.52 -7.43
C ALA A 194 -5.56 -2.44 -6.89
N ALA A 195 -5.82 -3.16 -5.81
CA ALA A 195 -4.84 -4.06 -5.18
C ALA A 195 -4.40 -5.19 -6.11
N ALA A 196 -5.35 -5.90 -6.77
CA ALA A 196 -5.02 -7.01 -7.67
C ALA A 196 -4.13 -6.58 -8.83
N THR A 197 -4.42 -5.44 -9.45
CA THR A 197 -3.62 -4.88 -10.54
C THR A 197 -2.21 -4.51 -10.08
N ALA A 198 -2.09 -3.85 -8.93
CA ALA A 198 -0.79 -3.45 -8.38
C ALA A 198 0.05 -4.66 -7.95
N ILE A 199 -0.56 -5.64 -7.27
CA ILE A 199 0.10 -6.90 -6.91
C ILE A 199 0.65 -7.56 -8.17
N THR A 200 -0.20 -7.73 -9.18
CA THR A 200 0.19 -8.40 -10.43
C THR A 200 1.34 -7.66 -11.13
N LYS A 201 1.28 -6.33 -11.24
CA LYS A 201 2.36 -5.52 -11.82
C LYS A 201 3.67 -5.71 -11.05
N LEU A 202 3.63 -5.68 -9.73
CA LEU A 202 4.83 -5.84 -8.89
C LEU A 202 5.42 -7.26 -9.00
N LEU A 203 4.57 -8.30 -9.05
CA LEU A 203 5.00 -9.68 -9.25
C LEU A 203 5.66 -9.90 -10.62
N VAL A 204 5.11 -9.30 -11.69
CA VAL A 204 5.71 -9.30 -13.04
C VAL A 204 7.07 -8.60 -13.01
N ASN A 205 7.18 -7.42 -12.39
CA ASN A 205 8.44 -6.68 -12.27
C ASN A 205 9.48 -7.42 -11.41
N TYR A 206 9.04 -8.18 -10.41
CA TYR A 206 9.91 -9.09 -9.64
C TYR A 206 10.39 -10.30 -10.44
N GLY A 207 9.76 -10.60 -11.57
CA GLY A 207 10.16 -11.64 -12.53
C GLY A 207 9.36 -12.93 -12.45
N ILE A 208 8.18 -12.95 -11.81
CA ILE A 208 7.26 -14.10 -11.87
C ILE A 208 6.59 -14.10 -13.25
N LYS A 209 6.70 -15.22 -13.98
CA LYS A 209 6.32 -15.31 -15.39
C LYS A 209 4.93 -15.87 -15.63
N ASN A 210 4.48 -16.81 -14.78
CA ASN A 210 3.20 -17.50 -14.96
C ASN A 210 2.18 -17.00 -13.94
N ILE A 211 1.50 -15.91 -14.28
CA ILE A 211 0.44 -15.31 -13.45
C ILE A 211 -0.86 -15.34 -14.24
N VAL A 212 -1.95 -15.79 -13.63
CA VAL A 212 -3.30 -15.74 -14.18
C VAL A 212 -4.16 -14.86 -13.28
N MET A 213 -4.64 -13.73 -13.80
CA MET A 213 -5.63 -12.90 -13.10
C MET A 213 -7.05 -13.38 -13.40
N CYS A 214 -7.92 -13.29 -12.40
CA CYS A 214 -9.35 -13.60 -12.53
C CYS A 214 -10.20 -12.41 -12.07
N ASP A 215 -11.29 -12.17 -12.78
CA ASP A 215 -12.39 -11.33 -12.32
C ASP A 215 -13.69 -12.16 -12.20
N ARG A 216 -14.83 -11.51 -11.98
CA ARG A 216 -16.14 -12.18 -11.88
C ARG A 216 -16.51 -13.02 -13.11
N ALA A 217 -16.01 -12.67 -14.28
CA ALA A 217 -16.26 -13.41 -15.51
C ALA A 217 -15.28 -14.60 -15.70
N GLY A 218 -14.18 -14.64 -14.94
CA GLY A 218 -13.15 -15.70 -14.99
C GLY A 218 -11.78 -15.16 -15.35
N ALA A 219 -10.94 -16.01 -15.95
CA ALA A 219 -9.59 -15.68 -16.32
C ALA A 219 -9.50 -14.48 -17.27
N ILE A 220 -8.51 -13.63 -17.02
CA ILE A 220 -8.13 -12.52 -17.91
C ILE A 220 -7.01 -13.02 -18.82
N TYR A 221 -7.20 -12.87 -20.15
CA TYR A 221 -6.24 -13.33 -21.15
C TYR A 221 -6.26 -12.40 -22.38
N ASN A 222 -5.18 -12.38 -23.12
CA ASN A 222 -5.07 -11.59 -24.33
C ASN A 222 -6.02 -12.08 -25.41
N GLY A 223 -6.92 -11.19 -25.87
CA GLY A 223 -8.00 -11.48 -26.81
C GLY A 223 -9.37 -11.67 -26.17
N ARG A 224 -9.48 -11.62 -24.83
CA ARG A 224 -10.78 -11.56 -24.15
C ARG A 224 -11.45 -10.21 -24.43
N THR A 225 -12.73 -10.24 -24.81
CA THR A 225 -13.50 -9.02 -25.12
C THR A 225 -14.53 -8.68 -24.05
N ASP A 226 -15.01 -9.68 -23.31
CA ASP A 226 -16.07 -9.52 -22.31
C ASP A 226 -15.55 -8.95 -20.99
N HIS A 227 -16.26 -7.94 -20.43
CA HIS A 227 -15.92 -7.29 -19.17
C HIS A 227 -14.49 -6.72 -19.07
N MET A 228 -13.93 -6.24 -20.20
CA MET A 228 -12.61 -5.64 -20.27
C MET A 228 -12.65 -4.11 -20.12
N ASN A 229 -11.53 -3.56 -19.67
CA ASN A 229 -11.21 -2.14 -19.64
C ASN A 229 -9.70 -1.97 -19.95
N PRO A 230 -9.18 -0.74 -20.14
CA PRO A 230 -7.78 -0.52 -20.50
C PRO A 230 -6.79 -1.18 -19.54
N TYR A 231 -7.03 -1.11 -18.23
CA TYR A 231 -6.13 -1.69 -17.23
C TYR A 231 -6.13 -3.23 -17.26
N LYS A 232 -7.31 -3.85 -17.44
CA LYS A 232 -7.39 -5.30 -17.64
C LYS A 232 -6.74 -5.73 -18.95
N GLN A 233 -6.84 -4.92 -20.00
CA GLN A 233 -6.17 -5.20 -21.28
C GLN A 233 -4.65 -5.16 -21.11
N GLU A 234 -4.12 -4.15 -20.41
CA GLU A 234 -2.69 -4.11 -20.07
C GLU A 234 -2.24 -5.37 -19.32
N MET A 235 -3.03 -5.83 -18.35
CA MET A 235 -2.70 -7.04 -17.60
C MET A 235 -2.80 -8.30 -18.46
N ALA A 236 -3.79 -8.39 -19.35
CA ALA A 236 -3.95 -9.51 -20.28
C ALA A 236 -2.75 -9.67 -21.23
N GLU A 237 -2.08 -8.56 -21.57
CA GLU A 237 -0.88 -8.57 -22.44
C GLU A 237 0.38 -9.01 -21.68
N LYS A 238 0.44 -8.76 -20.37
CA LYS A 238 1.61 -9.03 -19.52
C LYS A 238 1.55 -10.35 -18.76
N THR A 239 0.38 -10.97 -18.68
CA THR A 239 0.11 -12.15 -17.86
C THR A 239 -0.53 -13.27 -18.67
N ASN A 240 -0.79 -14.41 -18.01
CA ASN A 240 -1.45 -15.56 -18.61
C ASN A 240 -0.79 -16.04 -19.93
N PRO A 241 0.50 -16.40 -19.88
CA PRO A 241 1.26 -16.75 -21.08
C PRO A 241 0.67 -17.97 -21.83
N ASN A 242 -0.02 -18.84 -21.10
CA ASN A 242 -0.65 -20.04 -21.65
C ASN A 242 -2.08 -19.81 -22.16
N LYS A 243 -2.59 -18.57 -22.05
CA LYS A 243 -3.98 -18.19 -22.42
C LYS A 243 -5.04 -19.10 -21.77
N GLU A 244 -4.82 -19.42 -20.49
CA GLU A 244 -5.79 -20.19 -19.71
C GLU A 244 -7.13 -19.42 -19.65
N THR A 245 -8.21 -20.17 -19.78
CA THR A 245 -9.59 -19.67 -19.77
C THR A 245 -10.39 -20.40 -18.70
N GLY A 246 -11.62 -19.96 -18.44
CA GLY A 246 -12.51 -20.59 -17.45
C GLY A 246 -12.73 -19.74 -16.21
N LYS A 247 -13.40 -20.31 -15.22
CA LYS A 247 -13.67 -19.70 -13.94
C LYS A 247 -12.49 -19.88 -12.97
N LEU A 248 -12.56 -19.23 -11.81
CA LEU A 248 -11.53 -19.32 -10.78
C LEU A 248 -11.18 -20.77 -10.43
N ALA A 249 -12.18 -21.63 -10.27
CA ALA A 249 -11.96 -23.05 -9.95
C ALA A 249 -11.16 -23.79 -11.04
N ASP A 250 -11.36 -23.44 -12.31
CA ASP A 250 -10.67 -24.09 -13.43
C ASP A 250 -9.18 -23.70 -13.44
N VAL A 251 -8.88 -22.43 -13.23
CA VAL A 251 -7.49 -21.93 -13.26
C VAL A 251 -6.71 -22.22 -11.98
N LEU A 252 -7.38 -22.53 -10.88
CA LEU A 252 -6.72 -22.96 -9.64
C LEU A 252 -6.12 -24.36 -9.75
N VAL A 253 -6.59 -25.19 -10.69
CA VAL A 253 -6.00 -26.51 -10.93
C VAL A 253 -4.52 -26.36 -11.26
N GLY A 254 -3.67 -27.02 -10.45
CA GLY A 254 -2.22 -26.97 -10.61
C GLY A 254 -1.57 -25.62 -10.32
N ALA A 255 -2.26 -24.72 -9.62
CA ALA A 255 -1.64 -23.48 -9.14
C ALA A 255 -0.80 -23.74 -7.89
N ASP A 256 0.32 -23.03 -7.75
CA ASP A 256 1.19 -23.07 -6.57
C ASP A 256 0.80 -22.00 -5.56
N VAL A 257 0.31 -20.86 -6.05
CA VAL A 257 -0.01 -19.70 -5.24
C VAL A 257 -1.39 -19.17 -5.63
N PHE A 258 -2.21 -18.92 -4.63
CA PHE A 258 -3.44 -18.15 -4.74
C PHE A 258 -3.31 -16.84 -3.96
N ILE A 259 -3.67 -15.74 -4.59
CA ILE A 259 -3.75 -14.40 -3.98
C ILE A 259 -5.15 -13.85 -4.20
N GLY A 260 -5.93 -13.78 -3.14
CA GLY A 260 -7.29 -13.23 -3.15
C GLY A 260 -7.33 -11.80 -2.63
N VAL A 261 -7.86 -10.88 -3.42
CA VAL A 261 -8.12 -9.48 -3.08
C VAL A 261 -9.45 -9.04 -3.72
N SER A 262 -10.49 -9.82 -3.47
CA SER A 262 -11.78 -9.66 -4.16
C SER A 262 -12.98 -9.65 -3.21
N ALA A 263 -13.63 -10.79 -3.03
CA ALA A 263 -14.85 -10.93 -2.25
C ALA A 263 -14.74 -12.10 -1.28
N PRO A 264 -15.47 -12.07 -0.17
CA PRO A 264 -15.44 -13.14 0.82
C PRO A 264 -15.93 -14.47 0.25
N LYS A 265 -15.37 -15.59 0.75
CA LYS A 265 -15.80 -16.97 0.49
C LYS A 265 -15.82 -17.36 -1.00
N MET A 266 -14.88 -16.85 -1.77
CA MET A 266 -14.74 -17.17 -3.20
C MET A 266 -14.01 -18.49 -3.47
N VAL A 267 -13.29 -19.01 -2.47
CA VAL A 267 -12.50 -20.24 -2.58
C VAL A 267 -13.00 -21.27 -1.58
N THR A 268 -13.08 -22.52 -2.01
CA THR A 268 -13.48 -23.65 -1.15
C THR A 268 -12.30 -24.58 -0.86
N THR A 269 -12.43 -25.42 0.16
CA THR A 269 -11.44 -26.46 0.49
C THR A 269 -11.17 -27.38 -0.72
N GLU A 270 -12.22 -27.72 -1.49
CA GLU A 270 -12.10 -28.56 -2.70
C GLU A 270 -11.27 -27.87 -3.78
N MET A 271 -11.45 -26.57 -3.97
CA MET A 271 -10.63 -25.79 -4.92
C MET A 271 -9.16 -25.79 -4.49
N VAL A 272 -8.86 -25.61 -3.21
CA VAL A 272 -7.48 -25.69 -2.70
C VAL A 272 -6.87 -27.09 -2.93
N ARG A 273 -7.64 -28.17 -2.80
CA ARG A 273 -7.16 -29.54 -3.09
C ARG A 273 -6.72 -29.76 -4.54
N THR A 274 -7.20 -28.95 -5.47
CA THR A 274 -6.78 -29.04 -6.88
C THR A 274 -5.46 -28.31 -7.17
N MET A 275 -4.98 -27.50 -6.22
CA MET A 275 -3.69 -26.81 -6.33
C MET A 275 -2.52 -27.80 -6.20
N ASN A 276 -1.34 -27.36 -6.56
CA ASN A 276 -0.13 -28.13 -6.39
C ASN A 276 0.18 -28.41 -4.90
N LYS A 277 0.95 -29.46 -4.64
CA LYS A 277 1.44 -29.80 -3.30
C LYS A 277 2.13 -28.58 -2.67
N ASP A 278 1.98 -28.43 -1.35
CA ASP A 278 2.53 -27.33 -0.56
C ASP A 278 2.10 -25.94 -1.11
N ALA A 279 0.82 -25.81 -1.44
CA ALA A 279 0.24 -24.58 -1.95
C ALA A 279 0.35 -23.41 -0.95
N ILE A 280 0.47 -22.20 -1.49
CA ILE A 280 0.47 -20.94 -0.76
C ILE A 280 -0.87 -20.25 -1.01
N VAL A 281 -1.58 -19.86 0.05
CA VAL A 281 -2.90 -19.23 -0.04
C VAL A 281 -2.91 -17.91 0.72
N PHE A 282 -2.98 -16.79 0.01
CA PHE A 282 -3.13 -15.45 0.57
C PHE A 282 -4.56 -14.96 0.32
N ALA A 283 -5.41 -15.05 1.34
CA ALA A 283 -6.83 -14.68 1.29
C ALA A 283 -7.03 -13.32 2.00
N CYS A 284 -6.85 -12.22 1.27
CA CYS A 284 -6.69 -10.88 1.83
C CYS A 284 -7.98 -10.05 1.88
N ALA A 285 -9.13 -10.57 1.44
CA ALA A 285 -10.40 -9.85 1.55
C ALA A 285 -10.77 -9.57 3.03
N ASN A 286 -11.25 -8.37 3.29
CA ASN A 286 -11.64 -7.90 4.61
C ASN A 286 -13.12 -7.46 4.63
N PRO A 287 -13.85 -7.69 5.73
CA PRO A 287 -13.44 -8.34 7.00
C PRO A 287 -13.45 -9.89 6.95
N THR A 288 -14.02 -10.48 5.91
CA THR A 288 -14.10 -11.93 5.73
C THR A 288 -13.22 -12.34 4.56
N PRO A 289 -12.26 -13.27 4.75
CA PRO A 289 -11.36 -13.72 3.69
C PRO A 289 -12.07 -14.54 2.61
N GLU A 290 -11.42 -14.75 1.47
CA GLU A 290 -11.88 -15.63 0.40
C GLU A 290 -12.03 -17.09 0.83
N ILE A 291 -11.19 -17.51 1.78
CA ILE A 291 -11.24 -18.80 2.48
C ILE A 291 -10.61 -18.62 3.85
N PHE A 292 -11.14 -19.27 4.88
CA PHE A 292 -10.53 -19.24 6.21
C PHE A 292 -9.28 -20.14 6.28
N PRO A 293 -8.27 -19.79 7.12
CA PRO A 293 -7.03 -20.54 7.22
C PRO A 293 -7.22 -22.05 7.50
N ASP A 294 -8.13 -22.41 8.37
CA ASP A 294 -8.40 -23.82 8.71
C ASP A 294 -8.94 -24.59 7.51
N GLU A 295 -9.82 -23.97 6.72
CA GLU A 295 -10.39 -24.56 5.50
C GLU A 295 -9.32 -24.68 4.40
N ALA A 296 -8.44 -23.68 4.25
CA ALA A 296 -7.33 -23.71 3.29
C ALA A 296 -6.31 -24.80 3.66
N LYS A 297 -5.92 -24.90 4.94
CA LYS A 297 -5.04 -25.96 5.44
C LYS A 297 -5.66 -27.36 5.27
N ALA A 298 -6.96 -27.52 5.51
CA ALA A 298 -7.69 -28.75 5.25
C ALA A 298 -7.72 -29.13 3.74
N GLY A 299 -7.59 -28.15 2.86
CA GLY A 299 -7.42 -28.33 1.41
C GLY A 299 -6.00 -28.71 0.98
N GLY A 300 -5.00 -28.63 1.88
CA GLY A 300 -3.61 -28.94 1.58
C GLY A 300 -2.69 -27.73 1.40
N ALA A 301 -3.17 -26.50 1.70
CA ALA A 301 -2.31 -25.33 1.73
C ALA A 301 -1.27 -25.46 2.85
N ARG A 302 0.01 -25.23 2.53
CA ARG A 302 1.10 -25.25 3.49
C ARG A 302 1.26 -23.90 4.20
N VAL A 303 1.20 -22.81 3.46
CA VAL A 303 1.31 -21.44 3.99
C VAL A 303 0.01 -20.70 3.72
N VAL A 304 -0.57 -20.12 4.77
CA VAL A 304 -1.80 -19.34 4.67
C VAL A 304 -1.60 -17.97 5.30
N SER A 305 -2.09 -16.95 4.61
CA SER A 305 -2.07 -15.56 5.02
C SER A 305 -3.46 -14.93 4.87
N THR A 306 -3.79 -13.98 5.72
CA THR A 306 -5.03 -13.17 5.59
C THR A 306 -4.75 -11.70 5.88
N GLY A 307 -5.73 -10.82 5.61
CA GLY A 307 -5.69 -9.42 6.07
C GLY A 307 -6.03 -9.24 7.55
N ARG A 308 -6.40 -10.30 8.27
CA ARG A 308 -6.89 -10.25 9.65
C ARG A 308 -5.77 -10.39 10.66
N SER A 309 -5.87 -9.63 11.76
CA SER A 309 -4.88 -9.64 12.86
C SER A 309 -5.04 -10.81 13.85
N ASP A 310 -6.13 -11.57 13.74
CA ASP A 310 -6.40 -12.72 14.60
C ASP A 310 -5.88 -14.06 14.04
N TYR A 311 -5.20 -14.01 12.89
CA TYR A 311 -4.53 -15.15 12.27
C TYR A 311 -3.03 -14.87 12.06
N PRO A 312 -2.20 -15.92 11.95
CA PRO A 312 -0.79 -15.78 11.56
C PRO A 312 -0.62 -15.12 10.19
N ASN A 313 0.57 -14.62 9.92
CA ASN A 313 0.95 -14.08 8.61
C ASN A 313 0.02 -12.96 8.11
N GLN A 314 -0.33 -12.00 8.97
CA GLN A 314 -1.21 -10.90 8.57
C GLN A 314 -0.58 -10.07 7.45
N ILE A 315 -1.26 -9.94 6.32
CA ILE A 315 -0.96 -8.97 5.27
C ILE A 315 -1.51 -7.61 5.69
N ASN A 316 -0.63 -6.70 6.12
CA ASN A 316 -1.02 -5.39 6.64
C ASN A 316 -0.10 -4.29 6.11
N ASN A 317 -0.66 -3.33 5.41
CA ASN A 317 0.05 -2.22 4.77
C ASN A 317 0.86 -1.36 5.75
N VAL A 318 0.55 -1.39 7.05
CA VAL A 318 1.29 -0.66 8.09
C VAL A 318 2.77 -1.02 8.14
N LEU A 319 3.14 -2.20 7.67
CA LEU A 319 4.55 -2.62 7.55
C LEU A 319 5.28 -1.93 6.38
N ALA A 320 4.56 -1.35 5.43
CA ALA A 320 5.15 -0.79 4.22
C ALA A 320 5.13 0.75 4.19
N PHE A 321 3.94 1.36 4.09
CA PHE A 321 3.83 2.76 3.69
C PHE A 321 4.54 3.75 4.63
N PRO A 322 4.54 3.60 5.97
CA PRO A 322 5.18 4.61 6.81
C PRO A 322 6.69 4.68 6.60
N ALA A 323 7.33 3.52 6.50
CA ALA A 323 8.76 3.41 6.30
C ALA A 323 9.19 3.74 4.85
N ILE A 324 8.34 3.47 3.86
CA ILE A 324 8.56 3.87 2.47
C ILE A 324 8.60 5.39 2.35
N PHE A 325 7.62 6.10 2.92
CA PHE A 325 7.62 7.56 2.93
C PHE A 325 8.79 8.10 3.74
N ARG A 326 9.17 7.46 4.85
CA ARG A 326 10.37 7.85 5.62
C ARG A 326 11.61 7.78 4.73
N GLY A 327 11.84 6.66 4.05
CA GLY A 327 12.98 6.49 3.16
C GLY A 327 12.97 7.47 1.98
N ALA A 328 11.82 7.71 1.35
CA ALA A 328 11.68 8.68 0.28
C ALA A 328 11.95 10.12 0.74
N PHE A 329 11.47 10.50 1.94
CA PHE A 329 11.69 11.83 2.51
C PHE A 329 13.14 12.05 2.96
N ASP A 330 13.81 11.04 3.51
CA ASP A 330 15.20 11.11 3.94
C ASP A 330 16.18 11.47 2.81
N VAL A 331 15.83 11.12 1.59
CA VAL A 331 16.62 11.45 0.39
C VAL A 331 15.92 12.46 -0.52
N ARG A 332 14.81 13.01 -0.08
CA ARG A 332 13.98 13.93 -0.84
C ARG A 332 13.72 13.41 -2.26
N ALA A 333 13.27 12.14 -2.35
CA ALA A 333 12.99 11.50 -3.62
C ALA A 333 11.90 12.26 -4.41
N SER A 334 12.03 12.30 -5.73
CA SER A 334 11.02 12.89 -6.62
C SER A 334 9.80 11.99 -6.80
N GLU A 335 9.97 10.69 -6.65
CA GLU A 335 8.93 9.68 -6.78
C GLU A 335 9.25 8.45 -5.93
N ILE A 336 8.28 7.55 -5.79
CA ILE A 336 8.46 6.19 -5.31
C ILE A 336 8.29 5.25 -6.51
N ASN A 337 9.42 4.80 -7.09
CA ASN A 337 9.44 3.94 -8.27
C ASN A 337 9.35 2.44 -7.95
N GLU A 338 9.37 1.59 -8.97
CA GLU A 338 9.22 0.13 -8.80
C GLU A 338 10.39 -0.50 -8.06
N GLU A 339 11.62 -0.04 -8.29
CA GLU A 339 12.82 -0.52 -7.62
C GLU A 339 12.77 -0.24 -6.12
N MET A 340 12.27 0.92 -5.72
CA MET A 340 12.06 1.26 -4.30
C MET A 340 11.01 0.35 -3.64
N LYS A 341 9.94 0.00 -4.36
CA LYS A 341 8.91 -0.94 -3.88
C LYS A 341 9.46 -2.36 -3.70
N ILE A 342 10.24 -2.84 -4.67
CA ILE A 342 10.91 -4.15 -4.58
C ILE A 342 11.95 -4.14 -3.45
N ALA A 343 12.71 -3.06 -3.28
CA ALA A 343 13.65 -2.92 -2.19
C ALA A 343 12.96 -2.97 -0.81
N ALA A 344 11.79 -2.32 -0.68
CA ALA A 344 10.97 -2.40 0.52
C ALA A 344 10.50 -3.84 0.82
N ALA A 345 10.02 -4.56 -0.19
CA ALA A 345 9.59 -5.95 -0.04
C ALA A 345 10.76 -6.87 0.36
N ASN A 346 11.93 -6.72 -0.26
CA ASN A 346 13.14 -7.45 0.10
C ASN A 346 13.58 -7.16 1.54
N ALA A 347 13.56 -5.89 1.96
CA ALA A 347 13.94 -5.50 3.31
C ALA A 347 13.01 -6.12 4.35
N LEU A 348 11.70 -6.12 4.11
CA LEU A 348 10.71 -6.76 4.97
C LEU A 348 10.91 -8.27 5.07
N ALA A 349 11.08 -8.95 3.93
CA ALA A 349 11.30 -10.39 3.89
C ALA A 349 12.59 -10.78 4.65
N SER A 350 13.64 -9.99 4.52
CA SER A 350 14.95 -10.26 5.14
C SER A 350 14.99 -10.03 6.66
N LEU A 351 13.94 -9.45 7.26
CA LEU A 351 13.85 -9.29 8.72
C LEU A 351 13.63 -10.60 9.46
N ILE A 352 13.11 -11.60 8.76
CA ILE A 352 12.93 -12.95 9.32
C ILE A 352 14.12 -13.79 8.87
N SER A 353 14.89 -14.30 9.83
CA SER A 353 16.02 -15.18 9.54
C SER A 353 15.54 -16.55 9.06
N ASP A 354 16.40 -17.29 8.38
CA ASP A 354 16.02 -18.63 7.88
C ASP A 354 15.72 -19.61 9.04
N GLU A 355 16.26 -19.37 10.26
CA GLU A 355 15.97 -20.15 11.46
C GLU A 355 14.60 -19.84 12.07
N GLU A 356 14.10 -18.59 11.92
CA GLU A 356 12.79 -18.17 12.41
C GLU A 356 11.66 -18.51 11.42
N LEU A 357 12.02 -18.64 10.14
CA LEU A 357 11.09 -18.79 9.04
C LEU A 357 10.33 -20.13 9.10
N ASN A 358 9.00 -20.07 9.11
CA ASN A 358 8.13 -21.24 9.10
C ASN A 358 6.75 -20.89 8.50
N GLU A 359 5.87 -21.89 8.37
CA GLU A 359 4.56 -21.71 7.74
C GLU A 359 3.63 -20.69 8.41
N ASP A 360 3.82 -20.41 9.68
CA ASP A 360 3.03 -19.44 10.45
C ASP A 360 3.79 -18.13 10.74
N TYR A 361 5.03 -17.98 10.22
CA TYR A 361 5.83 -16.76 10.38
C TYR A 361 6.64 -16.45 9.11
N ILE A 362 5.98 -15.83 8.13
CA ILE A 362 6.57 -15.42 6.83
C ILE A 362 6.70 -13.91 6.69
N ILE A 363 6.09 -13.13 7.58
CA ILE A 363 6.11 -11.67 7.56
C ILE A 363 6.27 -11.15 8.99
N PRO A 364 7.03 -10.04 9.21
CA PRO A 364 7.21 -9.48 10.54
C PRO A 364 5.89 -9.04 11.17
N ALA A 365 5.83 -9.05 12.49
CA ALA A 365 4.68 -8.49 13.20
C ALA A 365 4.59 -6.96 13.00
N PRO A 366 3.40 -6.36 13.00
CA PRO A 366 3.22 -4.92 12.78
C PRO A 366 4.00 -4.01 13.72
N PHE A 367 4.30 -4.48 14.93
CA PHE A 367 5.06 -3.73 15.94
C PHE A 367 6.54 -4.11 16.03
N ASP A 368 7.08 -4.83 15.04
CA ASP A 368 8.52 -5.13 15.00
C ASP A 368 9.32 -3.84 14.83
N PRO A 369 10.15 -3.47 15.82
CA PRO A 369 10.87 -2.19 15.80
C PRO A 369 11.93 -2.10 14.68
N ARG A 370 12.31 -3.22 14.09
CA ARG A 370 13.30 -3.29 13.01
C ARG A 370 12.76 -2.79 11.68
N VAL A 371 11.44 -2.86 11.47
CA VAL A 371 10.78 -2.59 10.19
C VAL A 371 11.08 -1.19 9.67
N LYS A 372 10.88 -0.16 10.50
CA LYS A 372 11.09 1.24 10.10
C LYS A 372 12.47 1.45 9.48
N ASP A 373 13.51 1.07 10.22
CA ASP A 373 14.89 1.34 9.82
C ASP A 373 15.33 0.49 8.63
N ALA A 374 14.95 -0.78 8.59
CA ALA A 374 15.30 -1.67 7.48
C ALA A 374 14.67 -1.20 6.16
N VAL A 375 13.36 -0.94 6.18
CA VAL A 375 12.63 -0.55 4.98
C VAL A 375 13.04 0.84 4.51
N SER A 376 13.12 1.84 5.42
CA SER A 376 13.47 3.21 5.02
C SER A 376 14.87 3.30 4.43
N LYS A 377 15.86 2.59 4.99
CA LYS A 377 17.22 2.53 4.44
C LYS A 377 17.26 1.89 3.06
N ALA A 378 16.55 0.78 2.86
CA ALA A 378 16.50 0.09 1.57
C ALA A 378 15.83 0.96 0.49
N VAL A 379 14.74 1.62 0.84
CA VAL A 379 14.02 2.55 -0.05
C VAL A 379 14.89 3.76 -0.40
N ALA A 380 15.56 4.38 0.57
CA ALA A 380 16.48 5.49 0.35
C ALA A 380 17.64 5.09 -0.56
N GLN A 381 18.21 3.89 -0.36
CA GLN A 381 19.28 3.40 -1.22
C GLN A 381 18.79 3.17 -2.65
N ALA A 382 17.65 2.51 -2.83
CA ALA A 382 17.08 2.30 -4.16
C ALA A 382 16.75 3.62 -4.87
N ALA A 383 16.31 4.64 -4.13
CA ALA A 383 16.09 5.97 -4.69
C ALA A 383 17.39 6.62 -5.20
N ARG A 384 18.53 6.43 -4.49
CA ARG A 384 19.85 6.90 -4.95
C ARG A 384 20.31 6.12 -6.17
N ASP A 385 20.18 4.79 -6.15
CA ASP A 385 20.64 3.90 -7.22
C ASP A 385 19.89 4.16 -8.54
N THR A 386 18.63 4.57 -8.45
CA THR A 386 17.77 4.89 -9.61
C THR A 386 17.78 6.37 -9.98
N GLY A 387 18.52 7.22 -9.26
CA GLY A 387 18.70 8.64 -9.58
C GLY A 387 17.48 9.52 -9.26
N VAL A 388 16.52 9.05 -8.47
CA VAL A 388 15.33 9.84 -8.06
C VAL A 388 15.55 10.55 -6.72
N ALA A 389 16.62 10.25 -6.00
CA ALA A 389 17.04 10.99 -4.80
C ALA A 389 17.60 12.37 -5.17
N ARG A 390 17.36 13.37 -4.32
CA ARG A 390 17.84 14.75 -4.50
C ARG A 390 18.87 15.19 -3.47
N ILE A 391 19.06 14.39 -2.42
CA ILE A 391 20.09 14.59 -1.38
C ILE A 391 20.67 13.27 -0.93
#